data_d951188cac189e0e7c45a52a7413bd32
#
_entry.id   d951188cac189e0e7c45a52a7413bd32
#
_cell.length_a   1.000
_cell.length_b   1.000
_cell.length_c   1.000
_cell.angle_alpha   90.00
_cell.angle_beta   90.00
_cell.angle_gamma   90.00
#
_symmetry.space_group_name_H-M   'P 1'
#
loop_
_entity.id
_entity.type
_entity.pdbx_description
1 polymer ?
#
loop_
_entity_poly.entity_id
_entity_poly.type
_entity_poly.pdbx_seq_one_letter_code
_entity_poly.pdbx_strand_id
1 'polypeptide(L)'
;MKRALRGLKNAATSTIARITGSQGTINTTDQSSDTTTAGPHTAHSHAGPHAPNTTAGPHTPAATHTAPNPGRYAIDPRGAIAAVIVTHNRVDLLERSLDMVAKQTRRPDWVIVVDNGADPEVETLVHAKLGGEPQSRRASAEIAARRFAEIQTVGAAITKASEEVPDGAAANDNADATPSTSASSSPSAASGDVPQRRPRPMYLPSRTNLGGAGGFALGFLAALALGADSIWCADDDGRPADENVLATLLDVAEREQLAQVSPLVTNINNPDRLAFPLRQGLTWRRRVSELEGDFLPGIASLFNGALISARAMEIIGVPDYRLFIRGDEVEYHRRIVRSGLRFGTSLTCAYAHPDGSEEFKPILGGRMHTQYPDGEFKRYFTYRNRGYLMSQPGMRRLLPQEYARFAWFFLVQRKDVAGFREWLQLHTLGRQERFERPE
;
A
#
# COMPACT_ATOMS: atom_id res chain seq x y z
N MET A 1 -29.23 33.66 6.91
CA MET A 1 -28.25 33.20 5.91
C MET A 1 -26.98 34.06 5.85
N LYS A 2 -27.05 35.40 5.62
CA LYS A 2 -25.86 36.29 5.55
C LYS A 2 -25.00 36.33 6.84
N ARG A 3 -25.58 36.19 8.03
CA ARG A 3 -24.87 36.18 9.33
C ARG A 3 -24.13 34.85 9.55
N ALA A 4 -24.69 33.70 9.11
CA ALA A 4 -24.06 32.40 9.20
C ALA A 4 -22.87 32.28 8.23
N LEU A 5 -22.96 32.86 7.03
CA LEU A 5 -21.89 32.94 6.06
C LEU A 5 -20.72 33.82 6.51
N ARG A 6 -20.99 34.92 7.28
CA ARG A 6 -19.93 35.73 7.91
C ARG A 6 -19.21 34.96 9.02
N GLY A 7 -19.97 34.21 9.84
CA GLY A 7 -19.38 33.36 10.89
C GLY A 7 -18.47 32.28 10.32
N LEU A 8 -18.88 31.62 9.22
CA LEU A 8 -18.06 30.61 8.52
C LEU A 8 -16.82 31.21 7.85
N LYS A 9 -16.91 32.41 7.26
CA LYS A 9 -15.73 33.11 6.73
C LYS A 9 -14.71 33.43 7.81
N ASN A 10 -15.14 33.96 8.96
CA ASN A 10 -14.25 34.32 10.05
C ASN A 10 -13.66 33.08 10.75
N ALA A 11 -14.42 32.00 10.91
CA ALA A 11 -13.94 30.73 11.43
C ALA A 11 -12.92 30.08 10.48
N ALA A 12 -13.17 30.09 9.17
CA ALA A 12 -12.24 29.57 8.17
C ALA A 12 -10.92 30.35 8.15
N THR A 13 -10.98 31.68 8.23
CA THR A 13 -9.78 32.53 8.23
C THR A 13 -8.97 32.38 9.52
N SER A 14 -9.62 32.28 10.68
CA SER A 14 -8.97 32.06 11.97
C SER A 14 -8.36 30.66 12.09
N THR A 15 -9.01 29.64 11.53
CA THR A 15 -8.51 28.27 11.50
C THR A 15 -7.34 28.12 10.52
N ILE A 16 -7.38 28.81 9.38
CA ILE A 16 -6.28 28.85 8.41
C ILE A 16 -5.03 29.51 9.01
N ALA A 17 -5.18 30.62 9.75
CA ALA A 17 -4.04 31.26 10.40
C ALA A 17 -3.39 30.40 11.50
N ARG A 18 -4.15 29.53 12.17
CA ARG A 18 -3.63 28.56 13.14
C ARG A 18 -3.03 27.31 12.49
N ILE A 19 -3.48 26.91 11.29
CA ILE A 19 -3.02 25.71 10.60
C ILE A 19 -1.76 25.96 9.77
N THR A 20 -1.58 27.18 9.23
CA THR A 20 -0.34 27.57 8.53
C THR A 20 0.84 27.77 9.49
N GLY A 21 0.59 27.98 10.80
CA GLY A 21 1.62 28.03 11.84
C GLY A 21 1.91 26.70 12.54
N SER A 22 1.13 25.64 12.29
CA SER A 22 1.25 24.36 13.00
C SER A 22 1.29 23.16 12.04
N GLN A 23 2.07 23.23 10.97
CA GLN A 23 2.55 22.03 10.28
C GLN A 23 3.86 21.61 10.92
N GLY A 24 3.76 21.23 12.20
CA GLY A 24 4.83 20.59 12.94
C GLY A 24 5.20 19.26 12.32
N THR A 25 6.39 19.21 11.87
CA THR A 25 7.29 18.12 11.56
C THR A 25 6.99 16.88 12.38
N ILE A 26 6.78 15.74 11.72
CA ILE A 26 7.06 14.45 12.33
C ILE A 26 8.58 14.29 12.19
N ASN A 27 9.31 14.73 13.18
CA ASN A 27 10.72 14.44 13.33
C ASN A 27 10.89 13.02 13.83
N THR A 28 11.58 12.22 13.07
CA THR A 28 12.40 11.10 13.52
C THR A 28 13.58 11.67 14.28
N THR A 29 13.69 11.26 15.53
CA THR A 29 14.85 11.14 16.43
C THR A 29 16.16 11.69 15.93
N ASP A 30 16.68 12.67 16.67
CA ASP A 30 18.12 12.83 16.86
C ASP A 30 18.46 12.66 18.34
N GLN A 31 19.35 11.68 18.62
CA GLN A 31 20.01 11.51 19.89
C GLN A 31 21.30 12.32 19.82
N SER A 32 21.45 13.30 20.66
CA SER A 32 22.76 13.62 21.20
C SER A 32 22.64 14.26 22.58
N SER A 33 23.37 13.68 23.46
CA SER A 33 23.73 14.06 24.82
C SER A 33 24.18 15.54 24.94
N ASP A 34 23.76 16.25 25.98
CA ASP A 34 24.74 16.70 26.97
C ASP A 34 24.13 17.29 28.26
N THR A 35 24.84 17.04 29.30
CA THR A 35 24.78 17.37 30.69
C THR A 35 24.68 18.88 31.01
N THR A 36 23.98 19.31 32.08
CA THR A 36 24.49 19.77 33.37
C THR A 36 23.53 20.66 34.16
N THR A 37 23.46 20.34 35.44
CA THR A 37 23.38 21.14 36.68
C THR A 37 22.12 21.90 37.07
N ALA A 38 21.49 21.38 38.07
CA ALA A 38 21.36 21.81 39.48
C ALA A 38 20.44 22.98 39.85
N GLY A 39 19.50 22.65 40.72
CA GLY A 39 19.29 23.33 41.99
C GLY A 39 17.93 24.00 42.21
N PRO A 40 17.52 24.06 43.46
CA PRO A 40 16.15 23.70 43.88
C PRO A 40 15.38 24.90 44.45
N HIS A 41 14.02 24.77 44.59
CA HIS A 41 13.27 25.37 45.71
C HIS A 41 11.84 24.87 45.87
N THR A 42 11.61 24.16 46.96
CA THR A 42 10.61 24.31 48.04
C THR A 42 9.13 24.47 47.70
N ALA A 43 8.41 23.42 47.99
CA ALA A 43 7.34 23.20 48.97
C ALA A 43 6.26 24.29 49.19
N HIS A 44 4.98 23.87 49.07
CA HIS A 44 4.02 23.97 50.15
C HIS A 44 2.77 23.08 49.90
N SER A 45 2.42 22.39 50.96
CA SER A 45 1.34 21.48 51.23
C SER A 45 -0.05 22.13 51.25
N HIS A 46 -1.12 21.40 50.86
CA HIS A 46 -2.33 21.30 51.67
C HIS A 46 -3.10 20.00 51.39
N ALA A 47 -3.61 19.42 52.50
CA ALA A 47 -4.15 18.10 52.66
C ALA A 47 -5.67 17.99 52.37
N GLY A 48 -6.08 16.89 51.79
CA GLY A 48 -7.09 15.86 51.97
C GLY A 48 -8.60 16.24 52.18
N PRO A 49 -9.53 15.30 52.30
CA PRO A 49 -9.44 13.83 52.12
C PRO A 49 -10.64 13.23 51.34
N HIS A 50 -10.58 11.95 51.10
CA HIS A 50 -11.56 10.85 50.97
C HIS A 50 -11.48 10.04 49.66
N ALA A 51 -10.93 8.84 49.82
CA ALA A 51 -11.06 7.74 48.88
C ALA A 51 -12.42 7.02 49.04
N PRO A 52 -12.82 6.20 48.05
CA PRO A 52 -12.97 4.82 48.39
C PRO A 52 -12.16 3.87 47.49
N ASN A 53 -11.67 2.84 48.15
CA ASN A 53 -11.03 1.65 47.65
C ASN A 53 -11.82 0.99 46.53
N THR A 54 -11.14 0.76 45.39
CA THR A 54 -11.47 -0.36 44.51
C THR A 54 -10.18 -1.08 44.15
N THR A 55 -10.11 -2.33 44.57
CA THR A 55 -9.07 -3.31 44.31
C THR A 55 -8.80 -3.41 42.81
N ALA A 56 -7.66 -2.90 42.37
CA ALA A 56 -7.12 -3.13 41.04
C ALA A 56 -6.51 -4.55 41.00
N GLY A 57 -7.08 -5.40 40.14
CA GLY A 57 -6.46 -6.68 39.75
C GLY A 57 -5.13 -6.45 39.03
N PRO A 58 -4.28 -7.48 38.91
CA PRO A 58 -2.95 -7.34 38.34
C PRO A 58 -3.04 -6.90 36.87
N HIS A 59 -2.55 -5.69 36.61
CA HIS A 59 -2.32 -5.22 35.24
C HIS A 59 -1.25 -6.09 34.59
N THR A 60 -1.63 -6.91 33.64
CA THR A 60 -0.71 -7.51 32.68
C THR A 60 0.03 -6.36 31.99
N PRO A 61 1.37 -6.31 31.99
CA PRO A 61 2.09 -5.26 31.32
C PRO A 61 1.74 -5.31 29.83
N ALA A 62 1.31 -4.17 29.28
CA ALA A 62 1.09 -4.03 27.86
C ALA A 62 2.37 -4.48 27.13
N ALA A 63 2.24 -5.44 26.21
CA ALA A 63 3.35 -5.90 25.40
C ALA A 63 3.98 -4.68 24.73
N THR A 64 5.21 -4.37 25.07
CA THR A 64 6.03 -3.40 24.37
C THR A 64 6.25 -3.95 22.97
N HIS A 65 5.48 -3.46 22.01
CA HIS A 65 5.74 -3.74 20.60
C HIS A 65 7.10 -3.13 20.26
N THR A 66 8.15 -3.93 20.37
CA THR A 66 9.44 -3.61 19.76
C THR A 66 9.21 -3.42 18.26
N ALA A 67 9.74 -2.33 17.70
CA ALA A 67 9.69 -2.10 16.27
C ALA A 67 10.23 -3.34 15.53
N PRO A 68 9.58 -3.80 14.45
CA PRO A 68 10.02 -4.98 13.74
C PRO A 68 11.46 -4.80 13.26
N ASN A 69 12.29 -5.85 13.38
CA ASN A 69 13.66 -5.84 12.87
C ASN A 69 13.62 -5.55 11.35
N PRO A 70 14.13 -4.40 10.87
CA PRO A 70 13.99 -3.98 9.48
C PRO A 70 14.51 -5.02 8.48
N GLY A 71 15.63 -5.67 8.78
CA GLY A 71 16.25 -6.64 7.87
C GLY A 71 15.43 -7.90 7.66
N ARG A 72 14.57 -8.30 8.60
CA ARG A 72 13.72 -9.49 8.47
C ARG A 72 12.65 -9.32 7.36
N TYR A 73 12.19 -8.10 7.16
CA TYR A 73 11.09 -7.77 6.25
C TYR A 73 11.57 -7.09 4.97
N ALA A 74 12.87 -6.90 4.82
CA ALA A 74 13.45 -6.33 3.61
C ALA A 74 13.23 -7.25 2.41
N ILE A 75 13.13 -6.66 1.23
CA ILE A 75 13.10 -7.35 -0.05
C ILE A 75 14.42 -8.12 -0.21
N ASP A 76 14.32 -9.42 -0.52
CA ASP A 76 15.47 -10.22 -0.91
C ASP A 76 15.70 -10.07 -2.44
N PRO A 77 16.82 -9.50 -2.89
CA PRO A 77 17.08 -9.31 -4.31
C PRO A 77 17.25 -10.63 -5.08
N ARG A 78 17.58 -11.72 -4.38
CA ARG A 78 17.72 -13.07 -4.95
C ARG A 78 16.44 -13.88 -4.87
N GLY A 79 15.44 -13.39 -4.15
CA GLY A 79 14.16 -14.05 -3.95
C GLY A 79 13.35 -14.17 -5.24
N ALA A 80 12.37 -15.05 -5.20
CA ALA A 80 11.44 -15.25 -6.29
C ALA A 80 10.44 -14.08 -6.37
N ILE A 81 10.22 -13.53 -7.56
CA ILE A 81 9.40 -12.33 -7.80
C ILE A 81 8.18 -12.68 -8.63
N ALA A 82 7.00 -12.31 -8.17
CA ALA A 82 5.78 -12.32 -8.95
C ALA A 82 5.40 -10.91 -9.38
N ALA A 83 5.33 -10.65 -10.69
CA ALA A 83 4.68 -9.46 -11.21
C ALA A 83 3.16 -9.69 -11.19
N VAL A 84 2.40 -8.77 -10.58
CA VAL A 84 0.93 -8.80 -10.52
C VAL A 84 0.39 -7.61 -11.30
N ILE A 85 -0.36 -7.88 -12.36
CA ILE A 85 -0.99 -6.86 -13.21
C ILE A 85 -2.51 -7.06 -13.15
N VAL A 86 -3.23 -5.99 -12.85
CA VAL A 86 -4.71 -6.01 -12.82
C VAL A 86 -5.23 -5.33 -14.07
N THR A 87 -6.16 -5.97 -14.77
CA THR A 87 -6.79 -5.42 -16.00
C THR A 87 -8.32 -5.53 -15.94
N HIS A 88 -8.99 -4.67 -16.71
CA HIS A 88 -10.43 -4.74 -16.94
C HIS A 88 -10.78 -4.10 -18.27
N ASN A 89 -11.07 -4.93 -19.28
CA ASN A 89 -11.51 -4.51 -20.62
C ASN A 89 -10.54 -3.52 -21.32
N ARG A 90 -9.22 -3.72 -21.17
CA ARG A 90 -8.19 -2.83 -21.73
C ARG A 90 -7.02 -3.64 -22.34
N VAL A 91 -7.33 -4.48 -23.31
CA VAL A 91 -6.37 -5.42 -23.94
C VAL A 91 -5.15 -4.70 -24.51
N ASP A 92 -5.34 -3.58 -25.25
CA ASP A 92 -4.26 -2.81 -25.87
C ASP A 92 -3.28 -2.20 -24.87
N LEU A 93 -3.79 -1.76 -23.70
CA LEU A 93 -2.95 -1.20 -22.64
C LEU A 93 -2.16 -2.29 -21.94
N LEU A 94 -2.83 -3.41 -21.64
CA LEU A 94 -2.21 -4.59 -21.06
C LEU A 94 -1.08 -5.12 -21.96
N GLU A 95 -1.29 -5.18 -23.30
CA GLU A 95 -0.27 -5.61 -24.24
C GLU A 95 1.03 -4.84 -24.07
N ARG A 96 0.94 -3.52 -24.03
CA ARG A 96 2.11 -2.63 -23.87
C ARG A 96 2.79 -2.81 -22.50
N SER A 97 2.03 -3.05 -21.45
CA SER A 97 2.57 -3.32 -20.12
C SER A 97 3.32 -4.66 -20.10
N LEU A 98 2.73 -5.73 -20.66
CA LEU A 98 3.34 -7.06 -20.76
C LEU A 98 4.62 -7.05 -21.57
N ASP A 99 4.67 -6.30 -22.69
CA ASP A 99 5.88 -6.17 -23.52
C ASP A 99 7.06 -5.61 -22.72
N MET A 100 6.83 -4.61 -21.88
CA MET A 100 7.88 -4.01 -21.06
C MET A 100 8.27 -4.89 -19.86
N VAL A 101 7.32 -5.61 -19.27
CA VAL A 101 7.59 -6.58 -18.20
C VAL A 101 8.42 -7.76 -18.74
N ALA A 102 8.11 -8.25 -19.93
CA ALA A 102 8.85 -9.35 -20.56
C ALA A 102 10.28 -8.98 -20.95
N LYS A 103 10.55 -7.70 -21.22
CA LYS A 103 11.88 -7.18 -21.61
C LYS A 103 12.79 -6.85 -20.43
N GLN A 104 12.32 -6.92 -19.20
CA GLN A 104 13.14 -6.56 -18.04
C GLN A 104 14.44 -7.38 -17.99
N THR A 105 15.56 -6.74 -17.71
CA THR A 105 16.89 -7.37 -17.52
C THR A 105 16.89 -8.32 -16.32
N ARG A 106 16.24 -7.97 -15.21
CA ARG A 106 15.83 -8.90 -14.17
C ARG A 106 14.35 -9.25 -14.39
N ARG A 107 14.09 -10.40 -14.96
CA ARG A 107 12.73 -10.86 -15.22
C ARG A 107 12.06 -11.35 -13.95
N PRO A 108 10.76 -11.10 -13.74
CA PRO A 108 10.01 -11.74 -12.67
C PRO A 108 9.95 -13.26 -12.94
N ASP A 109 9.79 -14.06 -11.89
CA ASP A 109 9.65 -15.51 -12.00
C ASP A 109 8.25 -15.93 -12.44
N TRP A 110 7.24 -15.13 -12.03
CA TRP A 110 5.85 -15.23 -12.48
C TRP A 110 5.33 -13.90 -12.97
N VAL A 111 4.43 -13.94 -13.93
CA VAL A 111 3.58 -12.82 -14.31
C VAL A 111 2.14 -13.26 -14.14
N ILE A 112 1.47 -12.69 -13.14
CA ILE A 112 0.10 -12.98 -12.77
C ILE A 112 -0.77 -11.85 -13.32
N VAL A 113 -1.64 -12.16 -14.26
CA VAL A 113 -2.61 -11.21 -14.81
C VAL A 113 -3.98 -11.51 -14.20
N VAL A 114 -4.49 -10.60 -13.39
CA VAL A 114 -5.84 -10.66 -12.83
C VAL A 114 -6.77 -9.89 -13.76
N ASP A 115 -7.66 -10.62 -14.42
CA ASP A 115 -8.61 -10.06 -15.37
C ASP A 115 -10.01 -9.94 -14.75
N ASN A 116 -10.39 -8.72 -14.41
CA ASN A 116 -11.71 -8.40 -13.86
C ASN A 116 -12.86 -8.41 -14.88
N GLY A 117 -12.55 -8.59 -16.16
CA GLY A 117 -13.52 -8.73 -17.25
C GLY A 117 -13.77 -10.16 -17.67
N ALA A 118 -12.86 -11.07 -17.29
CA ALA A 118 -12.82 -12.45 -17.78
C ALA A 118 -12.88 -12.55 -19.32
N ASP A 119 -12.12 -11.67 -19.99
CA ASP A 119 -12.07 -11.56 -21.45
C ASP A 119 -11.16 -12.64 -22.04
N PRO A 120 -11.66 -13.50 -22.95
CA PRO A 120 -10.85 -14.52 -23.60
C PRO A 120 -9.64 -13.99 -24.39
N GLU A 121 -9.72 -12.74 -24.88
CA GLU A 121 -8.61 -12.11 -25.59
C GLU A 121 -7.43 -11.84 -24.64
N VAL A 122 -7.71 -11.51 -23.37
CA VAL A 122 -6.66 -11.32 -22.35
C VAL A 122 -5.87 -12.60 -22.12
N GLU A 123 -6.53 -13.76 -21.99
CA GLU A 123 -5.86 -15.06 -21.84
C GLU A 123 -4.95 -15.34 -23.03
N THR A 124 -5.47 -15.15 -24.23
CA THR A 124 -4.72 -15.35 -25.49
C THR A 124 -3.49 -14.42 -25.54
N LEU A 125 -3.66 -13.14 -25.19
CA LEU A 125 -2.58 -12.16 -25.16
C LEU A 125 -1.49 -12.56 -24.16
N VAL A 126 -1.87 -12.93 -22.95
CA VAL A 126 -0.92 -13.33 -21.89
C VAL A 126 -0.02 -14.47 -22.36
N HIS A 127 -0.60 -15.51 -22.97
CA HIS A 127 0.15 -16.65 -23.47
C HIS A 127 0.99 -16.32 -24.72
N ALA A 128 0.49 -15.46 -25.59
CA ALA A 128 1.24 -15.01 -26.77
C ALA A 128 2.51 -14.21 -26.36
N LYS A 129 2.42 -13.36 -25.34
CA LYS A 129 3.54 -12.51 -24.91
C LYS A 129 4.53 -13.20 -24.00
N LEU A 130 4.07 -14.04 -23.10
CA LEU A 130 4.91 -14.65 -22.05
C LEU A 130 5.25 -16.12 -22.32
N GLY A 131 4.58 -16.73 -23.28
CA GLY A 131 4.71 -18.16 -23.58
C GLY A 131 3.79 -19.01 -22.70
N GLY A 132 3.80 -20.31 -22.94
CA GLY A 132 2.88 -21.27 -22.33
C GLY A 132 1.66 -21.53 -23.22
N GLU A 133 0.91 -22.58 -22.90
CA GLU A 133 -0.36 -22.87 -23.57
C GLU A 133 -1.53 -22.30 -22.74
N PRO A 134 -2.58 -21.76 -23.41
CA PRO A 134 -3.79 -21.32 -22.71
C PRO A 134 -4.39 -22.49 -21.91
N GLN A 135 -4.59 -22.27 -20.62
CA GLN A 135 -5.28 -23.26 -19.81
C GLN A 135 -6.76 -23.14 -20.08
N SER A 136 -7.39 -24.23 -20.52
CA SER A 136 -8.84 -24.20 -20.70
C SER A 136 -9.49 -23.77 -19.37
N ARG A 137 -10.54 -22.93 -19.42
CA ARG A 137 -11.31 -22.43 -18.24
C ARG A 137 -11.65 -23.56 -17.25
N ARG A 138 -11.79 -24.80 -17.74
CA ARG A 138 -12.09 -25.99 -16.95
C ARG A 138 -10.89 -26.47 -16.14
N ALA A 139 -9.71 -26.52 -16.75
CA ALA A 139 -8.49 -26.95 -16.07
C ALA A 139 -8.04 -25.97 -14.98
N SER A 140 -8.16 -24.65 -15.22
CA SER A 140 -7.85 -23.63 -14.22
C SER A 140 -8.77 -23.67 -13.02
N ALA A 141 -10.08 -23.88 -13.24
CA ALA A 141 -11.07 -24.04 -12.17
C ALA A 141 -10.87 -25.34 -11.39
N GLU A 142 -10.50 -26.43 -12.06
CA GLU A 142 -10.22 -27.72 -11.41
C GLU A 142 -8.92 -27.68 -10.58
N ILE A 143 -7.87 -27.00 -11.08
CA ILE A 143 -6.61 -26.83 -10.35
C ILE A 143 -6.83 -25.92 -9.12
N ALA A 144 -7.57 -24.83 -9.27
CA ALA A 144 -7.93 -23.96 -8.16
C ALA A 144 -8.79 -24.71 -7.11
N ALA A 145 -9.78 -25.50 -7.57
CA ALA A 145 -10.62 -26.30 -6.67
C ALA A 145 -9.83 -27.38 -5.94
N ARG A 146 -8.90 -28.09 -6.62
CA ARG A 146 -8.03 -29.08 -5.99
C ARG A 146 -7.13 -28.45 -4.93
N ARG A 147 -6.47 -27.33 -5.25
CA ARG A 147 -5.61 -26.62 -4.29
C ARG A 147 -6.39 -26.04 -3.12
N PHE A 148 -7.62 -25.54 -3.34
CA PHE A 148 -8.48 -25.11 -2.25
C PHE A 148 -8.90 -26.28 -1.33
N ALA A 149 -9.17 -27.44 -1.91
CA ALA A 149 -9.46 -28.65 -1.15
C ALA A 149 -8.23 -29.14 -0.35
N GLU A 150 -7.03 -29.09 -0.94
CA GLU A 150 -5.77 -29.41 -0.25
C GLU A 150 -5.51 -28.45 0.93
N ILE A 151 -5.70 -27.15 0.74
CA ILE A 151 -5.55 -26.14 1.82
C ILE A 151 -6.58 -26.39 2.95
N GLN A 152 -7.83 -26.71 2.61
CA GLN A 152 -8.84 -27.05 3.61
C GLN A 152 -8.50 -28.34 4.37
N THR A 153 -7.94 -29.33 3.68
CA THR A 153 -7.52 -30.58 4.30
C THR A 153 -6.34 -30.36 5.27
N VAL A 154 -5.38 -29.54 4.89
CA VAL A 154 -4.26 -29.15 5.77
C VAL A 154 -4.77 -28.31 6.96
N GLY A 155 -5.67 -27.36 6.71
CA GLY A 155 -6.29 -26.55 7.76
C GLY A 155 -7.07 -27.42 8.77
N ALA A 156 -7.85 -28.39 8.30
CA ALA A 156 -8.57 -29.33 9.14
C ALA A 156 -7.63 -30.24 9.94
N ALA A 157 -6.51 -30.68 9.33
CA ALA A 157 -5.50 -31.47 10.03
C ALA A 157 -4.79 -30.67 11.13
N ILE A 158 -4.49 -29.37 10.88
CA ILE A 158 -3.89 -28.47 11.88
C ILE A 158 -4.88 -28.25 13.03
N THR A 159 -6.16 -28.00 12.74
CA THR A 159 -7.19 -27.80 13.77
C THR A 159 -7.34 -29.05 14.64
N LYS A 160 -7.38 -30.24 14.03
CA LYS A 160 -7.47 -31.51 14.75
C LYS A 160 -6.22 -31.78 15.59
N ALA A 161 -5.02 -31.47 15.10
CA ALA A 161 -3.79 -31.60 15.87
C ALA A 161 -3.72 -30.60 17.05
N SER A 162 -4.38 -29.43 16.94
CA SER A 162 -4.48 -28.45 18.02
C SER A 162 -5.48 -28.86 19.11
N GLU A 163 -6.51 -29.68 18.77
CA GLU A 163 -7.50 -30.21 19.71
C GLU A 163 -7.01 -31.45 20.46
N GLU A 164 -6.00 -32.15 19.94
CA GLU A 164 -5.44 -33.38 20.53
C GLU A 164 -4.23 -33.13 21.46
N VAL A 165 -3.89 -31.87 21.79
CA VAL A 165 -2.86 -31.60 22.81
C VAL A 165 -3.45 -31.75 24.22
N PRO A 166 -3.09 -32.79 24.99
CA PRO A 166 -3.58 -32.92 26.36
C PRO A 166 -2.98 -31.83 27.23
N ASP A 167 -3.84 -31.17 27.99
CA ASP A 167 -3.45 -30.28 29.09
C ASP A 167 -2.59 -31.06 30.08
N GLY A 168 -1.31 -30.80 30.15
CA GLY A 168 -0.41 -31.28 31.19
C GLY A 168 0.78 -32.11 30.73
N ALA A 169 1.80 -31.45 30.21
CA ALA A 169 3.16 -31.97 30.26
C ALA A 169 4.12 -30.85 30.68
N ALA A 170 4.55 -30.92 31.92
CA ALA A 170 5.63 -30.11 32.47
C ALA A 170 6.91 -30.33 31.68
N ALA A 171 7.62 -29.25 31.46
CA ALA A 171 8.94 -29.23 30.86
C ALA A 171 9.89 -30.17 31.60
N ASN A 172 10.53 -31.06 30.86
CA ASN A 172 11.76 -31.73 31.29
C ASN A 172 12.88 -31.26 30.33
N ASP A 173 13.76 -30.43 30.85
CA ASP A 173 15.08 -30.16 30.30
C ASP A 173 15.90 -31.46 30.31
N ASN A 174 16.42 -31.85 29.17
CA ASN A 174 17.72 -32.46 28.88
C ASN A 174 17.70 -33.35 27.66
N ALA A 175 18.34 -32.87 26.60
CA ALA A 175 19.21 -33.75 25.81
C ALA A 175 19.95 -32.93 24.74
N ASP A 176 21.17 -32.73 25.00
CA ASP A 176 22.27 -32.43 24.10
C ASP A 176 22.32 -33.44 22.94
N ALA A 177 22.11 -32.99 21.73
CA ALA A 177 22.39 -33.74 20.53
C ALA A 177 22.82 -32.79 19.42
N THR A 178 24.11 -32.58 19.30
CA THR A 178 24.78 -31.95 18.17
C THR A 178 24.59 -32.79 16.90
N PRO A 179 24.05 -32.24 15.80
CA PRO A 179 24.17 -32.89 14.49
C PRO A 179 25.51 -32.51 13.84
N SER A 180 26.27 -33.55 13.50
CA SER A 180 27.49 -33.49 12.73
C SER A 180 27.29 -32.83 11.37
N THR A 181 28.02 -31.76 11.13
CA THR A 181 28.15 -31.10 9.81
C THR A 181 29.00 -31.95 8.90
N SER A 182 28.39 -32.58 7.89
CA SER A 182 29.10 -33.04 6.71
C SER A 182 29.23 -31.85 5.76
N ALA A 183 30.46 -31.38 5.59
CA ALA A 183 30.86 -30.37 4.63
C ALA A 183 30.71 -30.95 3.21
N SER A 184 29.73 -30.46 2.45
CA SER A 184 29.69 -30.60 1.00
C SER A 184 30.34 -29.39 0.36
N SER A 185 31.41 -29.63 -0.33
CA SER A 185 32.21 -28.72 -1.14
C SER A 185 31.34 -27.91 -2.09
N SER A 186 31.37 -26.59 -1.95
CA SER A 186 30.80 -25.63 -2.90
C SER A 186 31.57 -25.66 -4.23
N PRO A 187 30.92 -25.76 -5.39
CA PRO A 187 31.58 -25.48 -6.64
C PRO A 187 31.78 -23.99 -6.80
N SER A 188 32.98 -23.59 -7.11
CA SER A 188 33.43 -22.28 -7.53
C SER A 188 32.49 -21.66 -8.56
N ALA A 189 32.01 -20.46 -8.28
CA ALA A 189 31.18 -19.65 -9.17
C ALA A 189 31.98 -19.25 -10.43
N ALA A 190 31.80 -19.99 -11.50
CA ALA A 190 32.09 -19.49 -12.82
C ALA A 190 30.98 -18.50 -13.18
N SER A 191 31.34 -17.24 -13.46
CA SER A 191 30.48 -16.21 -14.03
C SER A 191 30.13 -16.59 -15.49
N GLY A 192 29.21 -17.50 -15.64
CA GLY A 192 28.58 -17.86 -16.90
C GLY A 192 27.22 -17.20 -16.92
N ASP A 193 26.93 -16.55 -18.03
CA ASP A 193 25.64 -15.97 -18.39
C ASP A 193 24.54 -17.02 -18.19
N VAL A 194 23.88 -16.98 -17.04
CA VAL A 194 22.79 -17.92 -16.75
C VAL A 194 21.62 -17.49 -17.64
N PRO A 195 21.19 -18.38 -18.59
CA PRO A 195 20.08 -18.02 -19.46
C PRO A 195 18.87 -17.63 -18.63
N GLN A 196 18.48 -16.36 -18.71
CA GLN A 196 17.34 -15.85 -17.96
C GLN A 196 16.09 -16.64 -18.34
N ARG A 197 15.53 -17.37 -17.38
CA ARG A 197 14.27 -18.09 -17.55
C ARG A 197 13.18 -17.12 -17.98
N ARG A 198 12.35 -17.53 -18.94
CA ARG A 198 11.12 -16.80 -19.26
C ARG A 198 10.19 -16.78 -18.05
N PRO A 199 9.50 -15.68 -17.79
CA PRO A 199 8.47 -15.63 -16.74
C PRO A 199 7.41 -16.70 -16.95
N ARG A 200 6.92 -17.30 -15.87
CA ARG A 200 5.77 -18.23 -15.93
C ARG A 200 4.49 -17.44 -15.93
N PRO A 201 3.67 -17.48 -16.98
CA PRO A 201 2.40 -16.77 -17.00
C PRO A 201 1.37 -17.45 -16.10
N MET A 202 0.54 -16.65 -15.46
CA MET A 202 -0.67 -17.08 -14.75
C MET A 202 -1.81 -16.13 -15.07
N TYR A 203 -2.83 -16.63 -15.76
CA TYR A 203 -4.06 -15.89 -16.03
C TYR A 203 -5.12 -16.22 -14.95
N LEU A 204 -5.64 -15.20 -14.30
CA LEU A 204 -6.66 -15.31 -13.26
C LEU A 204 -7.92 -14.53 -13.65
N PRO A 205 -8.88 -15.16 -14.36
CA PRO A 205 -10.14 -14.51 -14.72
C PRO A 205 -11.05 -14.39 -13.50
N SER A 206 -11.61 -13.20 -13.28
CA SER A 206 -12.68 -12.99 -12.32
C SER A 206 -14.04 -12.90 -13.01
N ARG A 207 -15.02 -13.67 -12.55
CA ARG A 207 -16.39 -13.61 -13.09
C ARG A 207 -17.13 -12.34 -12.68
N THR A 208 -16.61 -11.62 -11.71
CA THR A 208 -17.16 -10.34 -11.23
C THR A 208 -16.07 -9.30 -11.23
N ASN A 209 -16.39 -8.07 -11.59
CA ASN A 209 -15.45 -6.98 -11.45
C ASN A 209 -15.15 -6.75 -9.95
N LEU A 210 -13.91 -7.02 -9.55
CA LEU A 210 -13.41 -6.84 -8.18
C LEU A 210 -12.88 -5.41 -7.94
N GLY A 211 -12.77 -4.59 -9.00
CA GLY A 211 -12.06 -3.32 -8.97
C GLY A 211 -10.55 -3.50 -8.81
N GLY A 212 -9.81 -2.41 -8.77
CA GLY A 212 -8.36 -2.44 -8.54
C GLY A 212 -8.01 -3.08 -7.20
N ALA A 213 -8.67 -2.65 -6.12
CA ALA A 213 -8.42 -3.18 -4.76
C ALA A 213 -8.58 -4.70 -4.67
N GLY A 214 -9.67 -5.24 -5.22
CA GLY A 214 -9.93 -6.67 -5.19
C GLY A 214 -9.05 -7.45 -6.17
N GLY A 215 -8.74 -6.88 -7.33
CA GLY A 215 -7.82 -7.47 -8.29
C GLY A 215 -6.42 -7.63 -7.69
N PHE A 216 -5.87 -6.58 -7.07
CA PHE A 216 -4.59 -6.67 -6.38
C PHE A 216 -4.64 -7.62 -5.18
N ALA A 217 -5.70 -7.63 -4.39
CA ALA A 217 -5.84 -8.58 -3.29
C ALA A 217 -5.77 -10.04 -3.78
N LEU A 218 -6.49 -10.37 -4.84
CA LEU A 218 -6.47 -11.70 -5.46
C LEU A 218 -5.09 -12.04 -6.03
N GLY A 219 -4.48 -11.13 -6.78
CA GLY A 219 -3.15 -11.32 -7.35
C GLY A 219 -2.06 -11.49 -6.30
N PHE A 220 -2.12 -10.74 -5.20
CA PHE A 220 -1.18 -10.84 -4.08
C PHE A 220 -1.31 -12.21 -3.39
N LEU A 221 -2.52 -12.65 -3.11
CA LEU A 221 -2.77 -13.98 -2.52
C LEU A 221 -2.27 -15.10 -3.43
N ALA A 222 -2.48 -14.97 -4.75
CA ALA A 222 -1.97 -15.93 -5.72
C ALA A 222 -0.43 -15.95 -5.73
N ALA A 223 0.23 -14.79 -5.72
CA ALA A 223 1.68 -14.68 -5.65
C ALA A 223 2.26 -15.34 -4.38
N LEU A 224 1.64 -15.07 -3.21
CA LEU A 224 2.02 -15.70 -1.95
C LEU A 224 1.84 -17.23 -2.00
N ALA A 225 0.73 -17.71 -2.58
CA ALA A 225 0.47 -19.14 -2.74
C ALA A 225 1.46 -19.83 -3.67
N LEU A 226 2.06 -19.11 -4.62
CA LEU A 226 3.14 -19.58 -5.49
C LEU A 226 4.51 -19.57 -4.81
N GLY A 227 4.62 -19.02 -3.61
CA GLY A 227 5.87 -18.90 -2.87
C GLY A 227 6.75 -17.74 -3.36
N ALA A 228 6.17 -16.67 -3.88
CA ALA A 228 6.93 -15.46 -4.21
C ALA A 228 7.47 -14.79 -2.95
N ASP A 229 8.74 -14.40 -2.96
CA ASP A 229 9.40 -13.65 -1.89
C ASP A 229 9.10 -12.15 -1.98
N SER A 230 8.78 -11.67 -3.19
CA SER A 230 8.40 -10.28 -3.44
C SER A 230 7.34 -10.18 -4.55
N ILE A 231 6.50 -9.15 -4.44
CA ILE A 231 5.45 -8.85 -5.41
C ILE A 231 5.74 -7.51 -6.07
N TRP A 232 5.83 -7.51 -7.40
CA TRP A 232 5.94 -6.32 -8.22
C TRP A 232 4.57 -6.01 -8.83
N CYS A 233 3.90 -4.95 -8.39
CA CYS A 233 2.51 -4.71 -8.72
C CYS A 233 2.32 -3.47 -9.60
N ALA A 234 1.40 -3.56 -10.56
CA ALA A 234 1.05 -2.48 -11.47
C ALA A 234 -0.36 -2.60 -12.05
N ASP A 235 -0.93 -1.46 -12.43
CA ASP A 235 -2.12 -1.40 -13.29
C ASP A 235 -1.74 -1.66 -14.76
N ASP A 236 -2.72 -2.00 -15.60
CA ASP A 236 -2.55 -2.29 -17.02
C ASP A 236 -2.23 -1.05 -17.87
N ASP A 237 -2.59 0.15 -17.42
CA ASP A 237 -2.39 1.41 -18.15
C ASP A 237 -1.01 2.07 -17.89
N GLY A 238 -0.25 1.54 -16.92
CA GLY A 238 1.12 1.91 -16.69
C GLY A 238 2.11 0.85 -17.22
N ARG A 239 3.39 1.23 -17.30
CA ARG A 239 4.48 0.32 -17.70
C ARG A 239 5.84 0.78 -17.20
N PRO A 240 6.82 -0.13 -17.01
CA PRO A 240 8.21 0.26 -16.78
C PRO A 240 8.70 1.19 -17.87
N ALA A 241 9.43 2.24 -17.52
CA ALA A 241 9.95 3.21 -18.49
C ALA A 241 11.06 2.62 -19.36
N ASP A 242 11.82 1.67 -18.81
CA ASP A 242 12.89 0.94 -19.48
C ASP A 242 13.01 -0.50 -18.97
N GLU A 243 13.98 -1.23 -19.51
CA GLU A 243 14.19 -2.65 -19.20
C GLU A 243 14.95 -2.92 -17.89
N ASN A 244 15.43 -1.88 -17.20
CA ASN A 244 16.21 -2.02 -15.96
C ASN A 244 15.43 -1.68 -14.70
N VAL A 245 14.16 -1.30 -14.81
CA VAL A 245 13.37 -0.81 -13.67
C VAL A 245 13.35 -1.80 -12.51
N LEU A 246 13.05 -3.08 -12.76
CA LEU A 246 13.01 -4.08 -11.70
C LEU A 246 14.39 -4.34 -11.07
N ALA A 247 15.45 -4.39 -11.87
CA ALA A 247 16.82 -4.54 -11.39
C ALA A 247 17.19 -3.36 -10.47
N THR A 248 16.93 -2.13 -10.91
CA THR A 248 17.19 -0.92 -10.13
C THR A 248 16.40 -0.89 -8.81
N LEU A 249 15.13 -1.32 -8.82
CA LEU A 249 14.33 -1.40 -7.60
C LEU A 249 14.93 -2.40 -6.60
N LEU A 250 15.43 -3.54 -7.06
CA LEU A 250 16.08 -4.53 -6.21
C LEU A 250 17.37 -3.99 -5.59
N ASP A 251 18.21 -3.32 -6.39
CA ASP A 251 19.46 -2.72 -5.91
C ASP A 251 19.19 -1.64 -4.84
N VAL A 252 18.19 -0.79 -5.07
CA VAL A 252 17.79 0.22 -4.09
C VAL A 252 17.19 -0.42 -2.84
N ALA A 253 16.37 -1.45 -3.00
CA ALA A 253 15.78 -2.16 -1.86
C ALA A 253 16.83 -2.83 -0.97
N GLU A 254 17.84 -3.46 -1.58
CA GLU A 254 18.97 -4.07 -0.86
C GLU A 254 19.81 -3.01 -0.14
N ARG A 255 20.22 -1.96 -0.84
CA ARG A 255 21.03 -0.89 -0.28
C ARG A 255 20.35 -0.19 0.90
N GLU A 256 19.08 0.12 0.77
CA GLU A 256 18.28 0.83 1.77
C GLU A 256 17.56 -0.10 2.75
N GLN A 257 17.66 -1.43 2.60
CA GLN A 257 16.99 -2.44 3.44
C GLN A 257 15.47 -2.19 3.53
N LEU A 258 14.79 -2.14 2.38
CA LEU A 258 13.39 -1.75 2.26
C LEU A 258 12.46 -2.95 2.23
N ALA A 259 11.33 -2.82 2.90
CA ALA A 259 10.18 -3.72 2.78
C ALA A 259 9.30 -3.39 1.56
N GLN A 260 9.38 -2.15 1.10
CA GLN A 260 8.72 -1.68 -0.13
C GLN A 260 9.58 -0.60 -0.79
N VAL A 261 9.68 -0.68 -2.12
CA VAL A 261 10.29 0.36 -2.95
C VAL A 261 9.39 0.64 -4.16
N SER A 262 9.23 1.90 -4.50
CA SER A 262 8.49 2.33 -5.68
C SER A 262 9.42 3.05 -6.66
N PRO A 263 9.19 2.96 -7.97
CA PRO A 263 9.83 3.83 -8.95
C PRO A 263 9.20 5.24 -8.90
N LEU A 264 9.80 6.21 -9.58
CA LEU A 264 9.12 7.46 -9.94
C LEU A 264 7.96 7.15 -10.87
N VAL A 265 6.78 7.71 -10.60
CA VAL A 265 5.65 7.60 -11.53
C VAL A 265 5.64 8.84 -12.41
N THR A 266 6.06 8.66 -13.67
CA THR A 266 6.18 9.74 -14.66
C THR A 266 5.02 9.72 -15.64
N ASN A 267 4.73 10.89 -16.23
CA ASN A 267 3.72 10.99 -17.27
C ASN A 267 4.19 10.27 -18.55
N ILE A 268 3.34 9.39 -19.06
CA ILE A 268 3.64 8.53 -20.21
C ILE A 268 3.97 9.31 -21.50
N ASN A 269 3.48 10.55 -21.62
CA ASN A 269 3.69 11.42 -22.77
C ASN A 269 4.78 12.50 -22.52
N ASN A 270 5.19 12.68 -21.27
CA ASN A 270 6.22 13.64 -20.89
C ASN A 270 7.03 13.12 -19.69
N PRO A 271 8.15 12.43 -19.93
CA PRO A 271 8.93 11.77 -18.86
C PRO A 271 9.48 12.72 -17.77
N ASP A 272 9.68 14.01 -18.07
CA ASP A 272 10.08 15.00 -17.05
C ASP A 272 8.91 15.39 -16.13
N ARG A 273 7.66 15.15 -16.54
CA ARG A 273 6.49 15.43 -15.71
C ARG A 273 6.14 14.22 -14.84
N LEU A 274 5.93 14.45 -13.55
CA LEU A 274 5.39 13.41 -12.67
C LEU A 274 3.90 13.21 -12.96
N ALA A 275 3.45 11.97 -13.08
CA ALA A 275 2.02 11.63 -13.20
C ALA A 275 1.25 12.02 -11.91
N PHE A 276 1.92 11.91 -10.78
CA PHE A 276 1.44 12.35 -9.47
C PHE A 276 2.51 13.22 -8.80
N PRO A 277 2.17 14.43 -8.31
CA PRO A 277 3.13 15.29 -7.61
C PRO A 277 3.72 14.57 -6.38
N LEU A 278 5.03 14.65 -6.21
CA LEU A 278 5.74 14.12 -5.03
C LEU A 278 6.09 15.23 -4.06
N ARG A 279 6.00 14.93 -2.78
CA ARG A 279 6.46 15.85 -1.74
C ARG A 279 7.91 15.54 -1.37
N GLN A 280 8.81 16.51 -1.55
CA GLN A 280 10.18 16.43 -1.05
C GLN A 280 10.42 17.58 -0.06
N GLY A 281 10.69 17.24 1.19
CA GLY A 281 10.72 18.22 2.27
C GLY A 281 9.36 18.92 2.45
N LEU A 282 9.33 20.24 2.37
CA LEU A 282 8.12 21.05 2.47
C LEU A 282 7.48 21.38 1.11
N THR A 283 8.15 21.03 0.00
CA THR A 283 7.76 21.44 -1.35
C THR A 283 7.14 20.27 -2.13
N TRP A 284 6.12 20.58 -2.91
CA TRP A 284 5.54 19.66 -3.88
C TRP A 284 6.30 19.80 -5.21
N ARG A 285 6.89 18.72 -5.69
CA ARG A 285 7.58 18.60 -6.97
C ARG A 285 6.62 18.06 -8.02
N ARG A 286 6.68 18.61 -9.22
CA ARG A 286 5.84 18.22 -10.36
C ARG A 286 6.65 17.70 -11.54
N ARG A 287 7.96 17.89 -11.50
CA ARG A 287 8.91 17.46 -12.53
C ARG A 287 10.01 16.61 -11.93
N VAL A 288 10.52 15.69 -12.72
CA VAL A 288 11.67 14.86 -12.35
C VAL A 288 12.91 15.76 -12.14
N SER A 289 13.11 16.75 -13.02
CA SER A 289 14.20 17.74 -12.94
C SER A 289 14.18 18.62 -11.66
N GLU A 290 13.09 18.62 -10.90
CA GLU A 290 12.98 19.32 -9.60
C GLU A 290 13.39 18.47 -8.42
N LEU A 291 13.59 17.15 -8.62
CA LEU A 291 13.90 16.20 -7.54
C LEU A 291 15.41 16.17 -7.29
N GLU A 292 15.80 15.95 -6.06
CA GLU A 292 17.19 15.91 -5.61
C GLU A 292 17.51 14.55 -4.98
N GLY A 293 18.71 14.01 -5.25
CA GLY A 293 19.18 12.74 -4.73
C GLY A 293 18.66 11.54 -5.51
N ASP A 294 18.96 10.33 -5.00
CA ASP A 294 18.67 9.05 -5.66
C ASP A 294 17.49 8.29 -5.01
N PHE A 295 17.14 8.67 -3.76
CA PHE A 295 16.14 7.99 -2.96
C PHE A 295 15.33 8.94 -2.09
N LEU A 296 14.03 8.72 -2.00
CA LEU A 296 13.11 9.50 -1.17
C LEU A 296 12.46 8.59 -0.12
N PRO A 297 12.92 8.65 1.15
CA PRO A 297 12.40 7.78 2.20
C PRO A 297 10.99 8.19 2.66
N GLY A 298 10.18 7.22 3.07
CA GLY A 298 8.89 7.46 3.69
C GLY A 298 7.76 7.91 2.75
N ILE A 299 8.02 7.92 1.45
CA ILE A 299 7.02 8.22 0.40
C ILE A 299 7.12 7.11 -0.64
N ALA A 300 5.97 6.56 -1.03
CA ALA A 300 5.90 5.52 -2.05
C ALA A 300 4.55 5.59 -2.76
N SER A 301 4.55 5.28 -4.05
CA SER A 301 3.38 4.95 -4.84
C SER A 301 3.19 3.43 -4.81
N LEU A 302 1.93 2.91 -4.78
CA LEU A 302 1.75 1.49 -4.54
C LEU A 302 1.53 0.67 -5.80
N PHE A 303 0.48 0.95 -6.55
CA PHE A 303 0.09 0.08 -7.66
C PHE A 303 0.68 0.49 -9.01
N ASN A 304 1.69 1.36 -8.99
CA ASN A 304 2.38 1.87 -10.17
C ASN A 304 3.85 1.42 -10.19
N GLY A 305 4.06 0.11 -10.28
CA GLY A 305 5.38 -0.49 -10.35
C GLY A 305 6.08 -0.69 -9.01
N ALA A 306 5.37 -0.65 -7.88
CA ALA A 306 5.96 -0.90 -6.57
C ALA A 306 6.35 -2.36 -6.37
N LEU A 307 7.52 -2.58 -5.76
CA LEU A 307 8.02 -3.87 -5.31
C LEU A 307 7.86 -3.97 -3.79
N ILE A 308 7.22 -5.04 -3.31
CA ILE A 308 6.85 -5.24 -1.91
C ILE A 308 7.30 -6.62 -1.46
N SER A 309 7.96 -6.72 -0.30
CA SER A 309 8.33 -8.00 0.31
C SER A 309 7.09 -8.80 0.72
N ALA A 310 7.06 -10.09 0.38
CA ALA A 310 6.01 -11.01 0.85
C ALA A 310 5.95 -11.09 2.38
N ARG A 311 7.10 -11.06 3.06
CA ARG A 311 7.17 -11.04 4.53
C ARG A 311 6.57 -9.77 5.14
N ALA A 312 6.62 -8.64 4.45
CA ALA A 312 5.95 -7.43 4.91
C ALA A 312 4.44 -7.63 5.01
N MET A 313 3.86 -8.48 4.15
CA MET A 313 2.43 -8.79 4.15
C MET A 313 1.97 -9.60 5.36
N GLU A 314 2.88 -10.25 6.10
CA GLU A 314 2.56 -10.84 7.41
C GLU A 314 2.05 -9.77 8.41
N ILE A 315 2.54 -8.52 8.25
CA ILE A 315 2.18 -7.40 9.13
C ILE A 315 1.07 -6.53 8.52
N ILE A 316 1.19 -6.21 7.20
CA ILE A 316 0.29 -5.25 6.56
C ILE A 316 -0.88 -5.90 5.82
N GLY A 317 -0.85 -7.22 5.63
CA GLY A 317 -1.86 -7.94 4.85
C GLY A 317 -1.83 -7.64 3.36
N VAL A 318 -2.92 -7.96 2.68
CA VAL A 318 -3.17 -7.64 1.26
C VAL A 318 -4.09 -6.41 1.14
N PRO A 319 -4.24 -5.78 -0.04
CA PRO A 319 -5.16 -4.67 -0.24
C PRO A 319 -6.60 -4.97 0.22
N ASP A 320 -7.30 -3.97 0.75
CA ASP A 320 -8.69 -4.13 1.22
C ASP A 320 -9.66 -4.12 0.04
N TYR A 321 -10.10 -5.30 -0.39
CA TYR A 321 -10.99 -5.49 -1.54
C TYR A 321 -12.34 -4.76 -1.40
N ARG A 322 -12.79 -4.41 -0.17
CA ARG A 322 -14.04 -3.70 0.10
C ARG A 322 -14.04 -2.29 -0.50
N LEU A 323 -12.86 -1.72 -0.69
CA LEU A 323 -12.71 -0.38 -1.26
C LEU A 323 -13.07 -0.34 -2.76
N PHE A 324 -12.91 -1.44 -3.47
CA PHE A 324 -13.18 -1.61 -4.89
C PHE A 324 -12.22 -0.79 -5.78
N ILE A 325 -12.40 0.53 -5.83
CA ILE A 325 -11.52 1.50 -6.51
C ILE A 325 -11.40 2.75 -5.65
N ARG A 326 -10.31 3.50 -5.79
CA ARG A 326 -10.08 4.80 -5.13
C ARG A 326 -9.86 4.69 -3.62
N GLY A 327 -8.74 5.12 -3.19
CA GLY A 327 -8.38 5.17 -1.77
C GLY A 327 -7.79 3.88 -1.22
N ASP A 328 -7.85 2.78 -1.94
CA ASP A 328 -7.20 1.50 -1.64
C ASP A 328 -5.68 1.65 -1.54
N GLU A 329 -5.06 2.38 -2.46
CA GLU A 329 -3.64 2.72 -2.41
C GLU A 329 -3.30 3.51 -1.14
N VAL A 330 -4.11 4.52 -0.80
CA VAL A 330 -3.90 5.33 0.40
C VAL A 330 -4.09 4.49 1.67
N GLU A 331 -5.08 3.60 1.70
CA GLU A 331 -5.35 2.70 2.82
C GLU A 331 -4.16 1.77 3.05
N TYR A 332 -3.70 1.10 1.99
CA TYR A 332 -2.57 0.18 2.05
C TYR A 332 -1.27 0.88 2.44
N HIS A 333 -1.01 2.06 1.84
CA HIS A 333 0.12 2.91 2.23
C HIS A 333 0.08 3.31 3.72
N ARG A 334 -1.11 3.59 4.27
CA ARG A 334 -1.25 3.90 5.70
C ARG A 334 -0.91 2.70 6.59
N ARG A 335 -1.17 1.47 6.14
CA ARG A 335 -0.76 0.28 6.89
C ARG A 335 0.75 0.15 6.94
N ILE A 336 1.47 0.36 5.84
CA ILE A 336 2.93 0.29 5.86
C ILE A 336 3.56 1.43 6.69
N VAL A 337 3.02 2.66 6.61
CA VAL A 337 3.46 3.77 7.48
C VAL A 337 3.30 3.42 8.97
N ARG A 338 2.22 2.74 9.34
CA ARG A 338 1.94 2.37 10.74
C ARG A 338 2.71 1.16 11.23
N SER A 339 3.16 0.31 10.33
CA SER A 339 3.92 -0.90 10.69
C SER A 339 5.34 -0.60 11.16
N GLY A 340 5.88 0.59 10.85
CA GLY A 340 7.26 0.94 11.10
C GLY A 340 8.26 0.28 10.13
N LEU A 341 7.78 -0.40 9.09
CA LEU A 341 8.63 -0.96 8.04
C LEU A 341 9.28 0.15 7.22
N ARG A 342 10.49 -0.11 6.71
CA ARG A 342 11.22 0.84 5.85
C ARG A 342 10.68 0.77 4.43
N PHE A 343 10.39 1.92 3.85
CA PHE A 343 9.90 2.05 2.47
C PHE A 343 10.30 3.41 1.87
N GLY A 344 10.25 3.51 0.55
CA GLY A 344 10.55 4.77 -0.14
C GLY A 344 10.41 4.67 -1.66
N THR A 345 10.79 5.76 -2.32
CA THR A 345 10.78 5.89 -3.78
C THR A 345 12.21 5.99 -4.30
N SER A 346 12.58 5.11 -5.25
CA SER A 346 13.78 5.27 -6.06
C SER A 346 13.58 6.46 -7.01
N LEU A 347 14.53 7.38 -7.04
CA LEU A 347 14.55 8.50 -7.99
C LEU A 347 15.36 8.19 -9.24
N THR A 348 15.92 6.98 -9.35
CA THR A 348 16.82 6.55 -10.43
C THR A 348 16.15 5.67 -11.48
N CYS A 349 14.89 5.24 -11.25
CA CYS A 349 14.08 4.51 -12.24
C CYS A 349 12.66 5.03 -12.26
N ALA A 350 11.94 4.81 -13.35
CA ALA A 350 10.61 5.35 -13.56
C ALA A 350 9.61 4.32 -14.06
N TYR A 351 8.35 4.55 -13.73
CA TYR A 351 7.18 3.85 -14.23
C TYR A 351 6.28 4.85 -14.95
N ALA A 352 6.06 4.67 -16.24
CA ALA A 352 5.28 5.57 -17.06
C ALA A 352 3.77 5.28 -16.88
N HIS A 353 2.99 6.31 -16.57
CA HIS A 353 1.56 6.23 -16.28
C HIS A 353 0.80 7.44 -16.88
N PRO A 354 -0.47 7.29 -17.28
CA PRO A 354 -1.30 8.43 -17.67
C PRO A 354 -1.43 9.48 -16.55
N ASP A 355 -1.67 10.74 -16.93
CA ASP A 355 -1.83 11.83 -15.95
C ASP A 355 -3.12 11.66 -15.13
N GLY A 356 -2.99 11.58 -13.81
CA GLY A 356 -4.11 11.50 -12.86
C GLY A 356 -4.47 12.83 -12.18
N SER A 357 -3.83 13.94 -12.57
CA SER A 357 -3.94 15.22 -11.84
C SER A 357 -5.23 16.00 -12.10
N GLU A 358 -5.99 15.69 -13.15
CA GLU A 358 -7.16 16.47 -13.58
C GLU A 358 -8.33 16.47 -12.58
N GLU A 359 -8.42 15.46 -11.73
CA GLU A 359 -9.48 15.34 -10.72
C GLU A 359 -9.28 16.27 -9.51
N PHE A 360 -8.10 16.88 -9.38
CA PHE A 360 -7.79 17.77 -8.27
C PHE A 360 -8.16 19.22 -8.62
N LYS A 361 -9.34 19.64 -8.17
CA LYS A 361 -9.85 20.99 -8.42
C LYS A 361 -9.30 21.99 -7.38
N PRO A 362 -8.77 23.15 -7.81
CA PRO A 362 -8.24 24.15 -6.89
C PRO A 362 -9.34 24.81 -6.08
N ILE A 363 -9.07 25.10 -4.81
CA ILE A 363 -9.93 25.87 -3.89
C ILE A 363 -9.13 26.95 -3.19
N LEU A 364 -9.78 27.95 -2.64
CA LEU A 364 -9.15 29.09 -1.94
C LEU A 364 -8.04 29.76 -2.78
N GLY A 365 -8.32 30.02 -4.07
CA GLY A 365 -7.34 30.65 -4.96
C GLY A 365 -6.12 29.76 -5.26
N GLY A 366 -6.29 28.44 -5.27
CA GLY A 366 -5.21 27.49 -5.56
C GLY A 366 -4.34 27.09 -4.36
N ARG A 367 -4.60 27.65 -3.17
CA ARG A 367 -3.86 27.31 -1.95
C ARG A 367 -4.11 25.88 -1.46
N MET A 368 -5.26 25.32 -1.81
CA MET A 368 -5.64 23.95 -1.51
C MET A 368 -6.32 23.31 -2.73
N HIS A 369 -6.43 22.00 -2.73
CA HIS A 369 -7.13 21.25 -3.77
C HIS A 369 -8.12 20.29 -3.11
N THR A 370 -9.22 20.00 -3.82
CA THR A 370 -10.15 18.94 -3.45
C THR A 370 -10.30 17.96 -4.61
N GLN A 371 -10.45 16.69 -4.30
CA GLN A 371 -10.67 15.66 -5.30
C GLN A 371 -12.15 15.64 -5.68
N TYR A 372 -12.41 15.90 -6.95
CA TYR A 372 -13.76 15.92 -7.53
C TYR A 372 -13.72 15.23 -8.89
N PRO A 373 -13.92 13.90 -8.95
CA PRO A 373 -14.04 13.16 -10.21
C PRO A 373 -15.31 13.58 -10.96
N ASP A 374 -15.23 13.69 -12.29
CA ASP A 374 -16.36 14.12 -13.11
C ASP A 374 -17.45 13.02 -13.24
N GLY A 375 -17.08 11.72 -13.20
CA GLY A 375 -18.04 10.61 -13.27
C GLY A 375 -18.66 10.27 -11.91
N GLU A 376 -19.99 10.03 -11.86
CA GLU A 376 -20.72 9.67 -10.63
C GLU A 376 -20.18 8.40 -9.98
N PHE A 377 -19.91 7.38 -10.77
CA PHE A 377 -19.34 6.14 -10.29
C PHE A 377 -18.01 6.35 -9.54
N LYS A 378 -17.08 7.12 -10.13
CA LYS A 378 -15.81 7.45 -9.48
C LYS A 378 -16.02 8.33 -8.24
N ARG A 379 -16.97 9.29 -8.26
CA ARG A 379 -17.30 10.16 -7.11
C ARG A 379 -17.82 9.34 -5.93
N TYR A 380 -18.71 8.37 -6.21
CA TYR A 380 -19.26 7.48 -5.19
C TYR A 380 -18.15 6.84 -4.36
N PHE A 381 -17.22 6.13 -5.00
CA PHE A 381 -16.12 5.45 -4.30
C PHE A 381 -15.16 6.45 -3.67
N THR A 382 -14.83 7.56 -4.35
CA THR A 382 -13.94 8.58 -3.79
C THR A 382 -14.50 9.13 -2.48
N TYR A 383 -15.77 9.46 -2.40
CA TYR A 383 -16.35 10.07 -1.20
C TYR A 383 -16.58 9.06 -0.10
N ARG A 384 -17.10 7.88 -0.43
CA ARG A 384 -17.31 6.79 0.53
C ARG A 384 -15.98 6.34 1.15
N ASN A 385 -15.02 6.00 0.32
CA ASN A 385 -13.74 5.48 0.80
C ASN A 385 -12.96 6.53 1.57
N ARG A 386 -13.07 7.81 1.17
CA ARG A 386 -12.45 8.89 1.92
C ARG A 386 -13.06 9.03 3.32
N GLY A 387 -14.36 8.82 3.47
CA GLY A 387 -15.01 8.73 4.79
C GLY A 387 -14.40 7.64 5.66
N TYR A 388 -14.21 6.46 5.11
CA TYR A 388 -13.52 5.36 5.77
C TYR A 388 -12.08 5.71 6.16
N LEU A 389 -11.29 6.21 5.20
CA LEU A 389 -9.90 6.61 5.44
C LEU A 389 -9.78 7.66 6.56
N MET A 390 -10.65 8.68 6.54
CA MET A 390 -10.63 9.73 7.57
C MET A 390 -11.06 9.23 8.95
N SER A 391 -11.69 8.06 9.05
CA SER A 391 -12.03 7.43 10.34
C SER A 391 -10.88 6.62 10.94
N GLN A 392 -9.85 6.31 10.14
CA GLN A 392 -8.73 5.48 10.56
C GLN A 392 -7.78 6.19 11.54
N PRO A 393 -7.06 5.45 12.40
CA PRO A 393 -6.07 6.03 13.31
C PRO A 393 -5.05 6.92 12.59
N GLY A 394 -4.77 8.09 13.17
CA GLY A 394 -3.86 9.09 12.58
C GLY A 394 -4.48 9.99 11.50
N MET A 395 -5.62 9.58 10.89
CA MET A 395 -6.32 10.40 9.89
C MET A 395 -7.44 11.24 10.50
N ARG A 396 -8.02 10.81 11.62
CA ARG A 396 -9.15 11.50 12.29
C ARG A 396 -8.89 12.99 12.57
N ARG A 397 -7.64 13.34 12.85
CA ARG A 397 -7.24 14.75 13.08
C ARG A 397 -7.44 15.64 11.84
N LEU A 398 -7.54 15.07 10.66
CA LEU A 398 -7.76 15.78 9.39
C LEU A 398 -9.24 15.97 9.07
N LEU A 399 -10.16 15.34 9.80
CA LEU A 399 -11.61 15.45 9.58
C LEU A 399 -12.11 16.89 9.54
N PRO A 400 -11.77 17.80 10.48
CA PRO A 400 -12.26 19.18 10.43
C PRO A 400 -11.82 19.90 9.16
N GLN A 401 -10.57 19.69 8.72
CA GLN A 401 -10.05 20.25 7.48
C GLN A 401 -10.77 19.68 6.26
N GLU A 402 -11.10 18.39 6.27
CA GLU A 402 -11.85 17.73 5.21
C GLU A 402 -13.24 18.31 5.06
N TYR A 403 -14.00 18.45 6.15
CA TYR A 403 -15.32 19.06 6.14
C TYR A 403 -15.27 20.51 5.68
N ALA A 404 -14.32 21.31 6.17
CA ALA A 404 -14.15 22.70 5.76
C ALA A 404 -13.82 22.82 4.27
N ARG A 405 -12.98 21.93 3.73
CA ARG A 405 -12.58 21.88 2.32
C ARG A 405 -13.78 21.62 1.42
N PHE A 406 -14.56 20.59 1.70
CA PHE A 406 -15.71 20.22 0.87
C PHE A 406 -16.89 21.18 1.04
N ALA A 407 -17.13 21.71 2.26
CA ALA A 407 -18.10 22.77 2.48
C ALA A 407 -17.76 24.02 1.65
N TRP A 408 -16.50 24.46 1.66
CA TRP A 408 -16.06 25.57 0.82
C TRP A 408 -16.26 25.28 -0.67
N PHE A 409 -15.81 24.12 -1.13
CA PHE A 409 -15.90 23.73 -2.54
C PHE A 409 -17.36 23.74 -3.02
N PHE A 410 -18.25 23.04 -2.33
CA PHE A 410 -19.63 22.91 -2.76
C PHE A 410 -20.46 24.16 -2.48
N LEU A 411 -20.42 24.71 -1.26
CA LEU A 411 -21.36 25.77 -0.86
C LEU A 411 -20.90 27.17 -1.29
N VAL A 412 -19.58 27.42 -1.36
CA VAL A 412 -19.05 28.73 -1.70
C VAL A 412 -18.63 28.81 -3.17
N GLN A 413 -17.84 27.85 -3.65
CA GLN A 413 -17.28 27.90 -5.00
C GLN A 413 -18.27 27.43 -6.06
N ARG A 414 -18.93 26.29 -5.86
CA ARG A 414 -19.89 25.72 -6.82
C ARG A 414 -21.35 26.17 -6.58
N LYS A 415 -21.69 26.61 -5.39
CA LYS A 415 -23.06 26.92 -4.93
C LYS A 415 -24.00 25.71 -5.09
N ASP A 416 -23.50 24.51 -4.91
CA ASP A 416 -24.14 23.23 -5.10
C ASP A 416 -24.44 22.59 -3.74
N VAL A 417 -25.64 22.79 -3.23
CA VAL A 417 -26.10 22.22 -1.95
C VAL A 417 -26.40 20.72 -2.10
N ALA A 418 -26.88 20.30 -3.28
CA ALA A 418 -27.19 18.88 -3.54
C ALA A 418 -25.91 18.04 -3.53
N GLY A 419 -24.87 18.48 -4.24
CA GLY A 419 -23.57 17.82 -4.25
C GLY A 419 -22.91 17.78 -2.85
N PHE A 420 -23.12 18.82 -2.02
CA PHE A 420 -22.65 18.78 -0.64
C PHE A 420 -23.38 17.73 0.21
N ARG A 421 -24.68 17.55 0.02
CA ARG A 421 -25.48 16.52 0.70
C ARG A 421 -25.04 15.12 0.25
N GLU A 422 -24.87 14.91 -1.04
CA GLU A 422 -24.36 13.66 -1.62
C GLU A 422 -23.00 13.32 -0.98
N TRP A 423 -22.05 14.26 -1.00
CA TRP A 423 -20.75 14.06 -0.36
C TRP A 423 -20.89 13.69 1.12
N LEU A 424 -21.73 14.38 1.91
CA LEU A 424 -21.96 14.08 3.32
C LEU A 424 -22.50 12.67 3.54
N GLN A 425 -23.47 12.25 2.72
CA GLN A 425 -24.08 10.92 2.80
C GLN A 425 -23.04 9.83 2.52
N LEU A 426 -22.33 9.92 1.40
CA LEU A 426 -21.33 8.94 1.00
C LEU A 426 -20.14 8.91 1.98
N HIS A 427 -19.67 10.07 2.41
CA HIS A 427 -18.63 10.16 3.43
C HIS A 427 -19.07 9.53 4.76
N THR A 428 -20.35 9.66 5.13
CA THR A 428 -20.89 9.04 6.34
C THR A 428 -20.98 7.51 6.20
N LEU A 429 -21.39 6.98 5.04
CA LEU A 429 -21.38 5.54 4.77
C LEU A 429 -19.98 4.96 4.97
N GLY A 430 -18.96 5.61 4.43
CA GLY A 430 -17.58 5.18 4.62
C GLY A 430 -17.12 5.20 6.08
N ARG A 431 -17.50 6.24 6.84
CA ARG A 431 -17.21 6.30 8.29
C ARG A 431 -17.90 5.23 9.12
N GLN A 432 -19.04 4.73 8.63
CA GLN A 432 -19.79 3.62 9.22
C GLN A 432 -19.33 2.26 8.70
N GLU A 433 -18.28 2.21 7.88
CA GLU A 433 -17.76 1.00 7.23
C GLU A 433 -18.80 0.26 6.35
N ARG A 434 -19.75 1.02 5.79
CA ARG A 434 -20.73 0.49 4.83
C ARG A 434 -20.14 0.57 3.44
N PHE A 435 -19.75 -0.61 2.90
CA PHE A 435 -19.07 -0.74 1.62
C PHE A 435 -19.98 -1.21 0.49
N GLU A 436 -21.25 -0.85 0.55
CA GLU A 436 -22.22 -1.11 -0.52
C GLU A 436 -21.70 -0.57 -1.86
N ARG A 437 -21.98 -1.29 -2.92
CA ARG A 437 -21.71 -0.83 -4.29
C ARG A 437 -22.97 -0.17 -4.83
N PRO A 438 -22.84 0.89 -5.68
CA PRO A 438 -23.98 1.42 -6.40
C PRO A 438 -24.45 0.37 -7.40
N GLU A 439 -25.76 0.29 -7.60
CA GLU A 439 -26.41 -0.57 -8.60
C GLU A 439 -26.04 -0.15 -10.03
#